data_3af4af94aef337969e190b2383096d37
#
_entry.id   3af4af94aef337969e190b2383096d37
#
_cell.length_a   1.000
_cell.length_b   1.000
_cell.length_c   1.000
_cell.angle_alpha   90.00
_cell.angle_beta   90.00
_cell.angle_gamma   90.00
#
_symmetry.space_group_name_H-M   'P 1'
#
loop_
_entity.id
_entity.type
_entity.pdbx_description
1 polymer ?
#
loop_
_entity_poly.entity_id
_entity_poly.type
_entity_poly.pdbx_seq_one_letter_code
_entity_poly.pdbx_strand_id
1 'polypeptide(L)'
;MSLPRRLLFLLLLSPLSVLPIRGQEVAESPQIPEELLEDEHLREEMGVNDFTAPSIRKIFDDLKKLRPLPYDELKRPLPEQPPQDRTKLALIMGVLLADGFFAVEAEQFFDLEPIGRSLLNHGKILGSGTRISSHMKSMLEKGAVGQWDALKEELFQTQKDVEKEMVLIRDVDAANLISLGGWLRALEIGSKAALVPYDPAKAALLTKPEIVEYFVLNLETLEPRIQKNQLVGRIRTKLLEMQKTVDLPEGQILSEEEVVQLGMMVEELIDQITGSERLLKTTQNTNEPSPTKPAPVKAPTATGGVISGEVPQ
;
A
#
# COMPACT_ATOMS: atom_id res chain seq x y z
N MET A 1 58.59 32.12 -79.49
CA MET A 1 57.62 33.17 -79.11
C MET A 1 56.38 32.49 -78.69
N SER A 2 56.06 32.54 -77.44
CA SER A 2 55.25 31.65 -76.65
C SER A 2 53.78 32.11 -76.57
N LEU A 3 52.91 31.18 -76.81
CA LEU A 3 51.43 31.35 -76.49
C LEU A 3 51.16 30.88 -75.06
N PRO A 4 50.35 31.54 -74.28
CA PRO A 4 49.94 31.05 -72.98
C PRO A 4 48.70 30.15 -73.10
N ARG A 5 48.83 29.05 -72.43
CA ARG A 5 47.82 27.98 -72.27
C ARG A 5 46.76 28.45 -71.32
N ARG A 6 45.49 28.66 -71.79
CA ARG A 6 44.36 28.92 -70.96
C ARG A 6 43.90 27.61 -70.36
N LEU A 7 43.97 27.54 -69.04
CA LEU A 7 43.40 26.43 -68.23
C LEU A 7 41.91 26.68 -68.07
N LEU A 8 41.12 25.82 -68.68
CA LEU A 8 39.65 25.81 -68.50
C LEU A 8 39.31 25.01 -67.23
N PHE A 9 38.93 25.68 -66.16
CA PHE A 9 38.40 25.04 -64.98
C PHE A 9 36.92 24.64 -65.23
N LEU A 10 36.66 23.37 -65.42
CA LEU A 10 35.32 22.77 -65.45
C LEU A 10 34.87 22.57 -64.00
N LEU A 11 33.99 23.38 -63.51
CA LEU A 11 33.31 23.19 -62.23
C LEU A 11 32.25 22.09 -62.45
N LEU A 12 32.58 20.89 -61.99
CA LEU A 12 31.64 19.80 -61.84
C LEU A 12 30.71 20.12 -60.65
N LEU A 13 29.51 20.65 -60.92
CA LEU A 13 28.40 20.66 -59.95
C LEU A 13 27.92 19.22 -59.77
N SER A 14 28.32 18.58 -58.68
CA SER A 14 27.71 17.34 -58.22
C SER A 14 26.36 17.69 -57.59
N PRO A 15 25.25 17.05 -57.99
CA PRO A 15 24.00 17.20 -57.25
C PRO A 15 24.14 16.53 -55.88
N LEU A 16 23.99 17.32 -54.82
CA LEU A 16 23.88 16.82 -53.44
C LEU A 16 22.57 16.02 -53.36
N SER A 17 22.69 14.71 -53.45
CA SER A 17 21.55 13.81 -53.18
C SER A 17 21.21 13.91 -51.70
N VAL A 18 20.19 14.69 -51.37
CA VAL A 18 19.55 14.68 -50.04
C VAL A 18 18.91 13.31 -49.89
N LEU A 19 19.57 12.41 -49.20
CA LEU A 19 18.96 11.17 -48.73
C LEU A 19 17.89 11.57 -47.71
N PRO A 20 16.63 11.11 -47.84
CA PRO A 20 15.66 11.29 -46.80
C PRO A 20 16.16 10.60 -45.54
N ILE A 21 16.35 11.35 -44.48
CA ILE A 21 16.50 10.80 -43.13
C ILE A 21 15.22 10.03 -42.86
N ARG A 22 15.28 8.73 -43.06
CA ARG A 22 14.22 7.83 -42.62
C ARG A 22 14.21 7.93 -41.12
N GLY A 23 13.23 8.67 -40.57
CA GLY A 23 12.99 8.69 -39.13
C GLY A 23 13.01 7.23 -38.67
N GLN A 24 13.85 6.89 -37.72
CA GLN A 24 13.70 5.67 -36.99
C GLN A 24 12.30 5.77 -36.38
N GLU A 25 11.36 5.02 -36.93
CA GLU A 25 10.16 4.64 -36.20
C GLU A 25 10.69 4.05 -34.91
N VAL A 26 10.51 4.81 -33.83
CA VAL A 26 10.61 4.26 -32.48
C VAL A 26 9.63 3.09 -32.51
N ALA A 27 10.15 1.86 -32.49
CA ALA A 27 9.33 0.68 -32.44
C ALA A 27 8.44 0.86 -31.21
N GLU A 28 7.18 1.17 -31.42
CA GLU A 28 6.17 1.11 -30.36
C GLU A 28 6.30 -0.28 -29.77
N SER A 29 6.60 -0.33 -28.48
CA SER A 29 6.59 -1.58 -27.74
C SER A 29 5.29 -2.27 -28.07
N PRO A 30 5.27 -3.57 -28.46
CA PRO A 30 4.06 -4.24 -28.87
C PRO A 30 3.04 -4.10 -27.74
N GLN A 31 2.05 -3.26 -27.96
CA GLN A 31 0.94 -3.10 -27.04
C GLN A 31 0.18 -4.41 -27.05
N ILE A 32 0.11 -5.08 -25.91
CA ILE A 32 -0.75 -6.24 -25.75
C ILE A 32 -2.18 -5.74 -25.94
N PRO A 33 -2.93 -6.26 -26.91
CA PRO A 33 -4.32 -5.84 -27.12
C PRO A 33 -5.12 -5.97 -25.83
N GLU A 34 -5.98 -5.00 -25.57
CA GLU A 34 -6.76 -4.95 -24.33
C GLU A 34 -7.63 -6.20 -24.14
N GLU A 35 -8.09 -6.78 -25.23
CA GLU A 35 -8.84 -8.03 -25.31
C GLU A 35 -8.05 -9.24 -24.80
N LEU A 36 -6.71 -9.26 -25.01
CA LEU A 36 -5.84 -10.32 -24.49
C LEU A 36 -5.51 -10.15 -22.99
N LEU A 37 -5.69 -8.96 -22.43
CA LEU A 37 -5.52 -8.73 -20.99
C LEU A 37 -6.75 -9.15 -20.17
N GLU A 38 -7.88 -9.29 -20.83
CA GLU A 38 -9.10 -9.89 -20.28
C GLU A 38 -9.12 -11.41 -20.47
N ASP A 39 -8.18 -11.95 -21.26
CA ASP A 39 -8.03 -13.39 -21.46
C ASP A 39 -7.50 -14.02 -20.16
N GLU A 40 -8.31 -14.87 -19.57
CA GLU A 40 -8.03 -15.59 -18.34
C GLU A 40 -6.76 -16.46 -18.46
N HIS A 41 -6.51 -17.06 -19.63
CA HIS A 41 -5.32 -17.85 -19.91
C HIS A 41 -4.04 -17.03 -19.90
N LEU A 42 -4.06 -15.80 -20.43
CA LEU A 42 -2.87 -14.93 -20.42
C LEU A 42 -2.53 -14.49 -19.00
N ARG A 43 -3.55 -14.26 -18.17
CA ARG A 43 -3.39 -13.92 -16.76
C ARG A 43 -2.85 -15.11 -15.96
N GLU A 44 -3.30 -16.33 -16.27
CA GLU A 44 -2.79 -17.57 -15.69
C GLU A 44 -1.32 -17.79 -16.04
N GLU A 45 -0.92 -17.63 -17.31
CA GLU A 45 0.48 -17.73 -17.75
C GLU A 45 1.38 -16.69 -17.08
N MET A 46 0.84 -15.53 -16.74
CA MET A 46 1.55 -14.47 -16.00
C MET A 46 1.50 -14.64 -14.48
N GLY A 47 0.85 -15.69 -13.98
CA GLY A 47 0.70 -15.95 -12.52
C GLY A 47 -0.27 -14.99 -11.82
N VAL A 48 -1.06 -14.21 -12.57
CA VAL A 48 -2.06 -13.28 -12.04
C VAL A 48 -3.43 -13.74 -12.51
N ASN A 49 -4.07 -14.66 -11.80
CA ASN A 49 -5.43 -15.07 -12.10
C ASN A 49 -6.38 -14.84 -10.92
N ASP A 50 -7.68 -14.70 -11.22
CA ASP A 50 -8.71 -14.49 -10.21
C ASP A 50 -8.94 -15.73 -9.31
N PHE A 51 -8.36 -16.89 -9.68
CA PHE A 51 -8.48 -18.16 -8.96
C PHE A 51 -7.33 -18.41 -7.97
N THR A 52 -6.14 -17.90 -8.26
CA THR A 52 -4.94 -18.15 -7.45
C THR A 52 -4.52 -16.95 -6.62
N ALA A 53 -4.58 -15.73 -7.16
CA ALA A 53 -4.43 -14.54 -6.33
C ALA A 53 -5.70 -14.37 -5.49
N PRO A 54 -5.59 -14.24 -4.17
CA PRO A 54 -6.76 -13.90 -3.37
C PRO A 54 -7.31 -12.58 -3.88
N SER A 55 -8.50 -12.63 -4.49
CA SER A 55 -9.20 -11.42 -4.90
C SER A 55 -9.27 -10.50 -3.68
N ILE A 56 -8.69 -9.31 -3.77
CA ILE A 56 -8.80 -8.31 -2.68
C ILE A 56 -10.28 -8.02 -2.41
N ARG A 57 -11.14 -8.06 -3.41
CA ARG A 57 -12.59 -8.00 -3.24
C ARG A 57 -13.09 -9.04 -2.22
N LYS A 58 -12.69 -10.32 -2.39
CA LYS A 58 -13.08 -11.40 -1.47
C LYS A 58 -12.52 -11.18 -0.07
N ILE A 59 -11.30 -10.70 0.05
CA ILE A 59 -10.70 -10.34 1.33
C ILE A 59 -11.51 -9.25 2.03
N PHE A 60 -11.96 -8.22 1.30
CA PHE A 60 -12.78 -7.15 1.87
C PHE A 60 -14.21 -7.57 2.15
N ASP A 61 -14.80 -8.45 1.32
CA ASP A 61 -16.09 -9.06 1.65
C ASP A 61 -16.01 -9.90 2.94
N ASP A 62 -14.87 -10.51 3.19
CA ASP A 62 -14.62 -11.21 4.46
C ASP A 62 -14.38 -10.22 5.60
N LEU A 63 -13.65 -9.11 5.40
CA LEU A 63 -13.51 -8.04 6.39
C LEU A 63 -14.86 -7.41 6.78
N LYS A 64 -15.81 -7.31 5.86
CA LYS A 64 -17.18 -6.86 6.18
C LYS A 64 -17.86 -7.75 7.22
N LYS A 65 -17.58 -9.06 7.19
CA LYS A 65 -18.09 -10.02 8.19
C LYS A 65 -17.41 -9.87 9.56
N LEU A 66 -16.25 -9.21 9.61
CA LEU A 66 -15.48 -8.97 10.83
C LEU A 66 -15.91 -7.71 11.59
N ARG A 67 -16.91 -6.98 11.11
CA ARG A 67 -17.40 -5.76 11.80
C ARG A 67 -17.88 -6.05 13.24
N PRO A 68 -17.70 -5.10 14.17
CA PRO A 68 -17.09 -3.78 14.01
C PRO A 68 -15.58 -3.85 13.82
N LEU A 69 -15.04 -2.99 12.92
CA LEU A 69 -13.60 -2.92 12.65
C LEU A 69 -12.96 -1.90 13.61
N PRO A 70 -11.83 -2.23 14.28
CA PRO A 70 -11.15 -1.34 15.21
C PRO A 70 -10.29 -0.30 14.46
N TYR A 71 -10.93 0.65 13.77
CA TYR A 71 -10.27 1.57 12.85
C TYR A 71 -9.22 2.46 13.53
N ASP A 72 -9.59 3.14 14.62
CA ASP A 72 -8.70 4.07 15.32
C ASP A 72 -7.46 3.38 15.91
N GLU A 73 -7.59 2.09 16.27
CA GLU A 73 -6.49 1.30 16.81
C GLU A 73 -5.53 0.81 15.72
N LEU A 74 -6.05 0.60 14.50
CA LEU A 74 -5.32 0.01 13.39
C LEU A 74 -4.92 1.00 12.31
N LYS A 75 -5.45 2.21 12.35
CA LYS A 75 -5.02 3.28 11.45
C LYS A 75 -3.52 3.51 11.59
N ARG A 76 -2.83 3.51 10.46
CA ARG A 76 -1.37 3.72 10.38
C ARG A 76 -1.03 5.11 9.87
N PRO A 77 0.09 5.70 10.31
CA PRO A 77 0.61 6.89 9.67
C PRO A 77 0.96 6.56 8.22
N LEU A 78 0.60 7.47 7.31
CA LEU A 78 0.91 7.31 5.89
C LEU A 78 2.40 7.53 5.65
N PRO A 79 3.02 6.77 4.70
CA PRO A 79 4.39 7.01 4.31
C PRO A 79 4.58 8.44 3.77
N GLU A 80 5.54 9.18 4.31
CA GLU A 80 5.78 10.57 3.92
C GLU A 80 6.31 10.67 2.49
N GLN A 81 7.22 9.76 2.11
CA GLN A 81 7.82 9.74 0.79
C GLN A 81 7.93 8.31 0.24
N PRO A 82 7.76 8.14 -1.07
CA PRO A 82 7.97 6.85 -1.72
C PRO A 82 9.42 6.40 -1.59
N PRO A 83 9.68 5.12 -1.25
CA PRO A 83 11.03 4.59 -1.20
C PRO A 83 11.64 4.46 -2.60
N GLN A 84 12.97 4.48 -2.68
CA GLN A 84 13.68 4.22 -3.93
C GLN A 84 13.70 2.73 -4.31
N ASP A 85 13.61 1.84 -3.33
CA ASP A 85 13.51 0.40 -3.56
C ASP A 85 12.14 0.07 -4.16
N ARG A 86 12.14 -0.34 -5.43
CA ARG A 86 10.93 -0.66 -6.18
C ARG A 86 10.14 -1.82 -5.56
N THR A 87 10.83 -2.81 -4.99
CA THR A 87 10.22 -3.93 -4.27
C THR A 87 9.42 -3.44 -3.05
N LYS A 88 10.05 -2.60 -2.24
CA LYS A 88 9.41 -1.98 -1.09
C LYS A 88 8.26 -1.06 -1.52
N LEU A 89 8.44 -0.32 -2.61
CA LEU A 89 7.42 0.56 -3.18
C LEU A 89 6.17 -0.21 -3.59
N ALA A 90 6.32 -1.35 -4.26
CA ALA A 90 5.20 -2.20 -4.67
C ALA A 90 4.43 -2.76 -3.45
N LEU A 91 5.14 -3.26 -2.44
CA LEU A 91 4.52 -3.71 -1.19
C LEU A 91 3.74 -2.59 -0.49
N ILE A 92 4.29 -1.39 -0.40
CA ILE A 92 3.62 -0.21 0.18
C ILE A 92 2.36 0.16 -0.62
N MET A 93 2.40 0.07 -1.94
CA MET A 93 1.21 0.31 -2.76
C MET A 93 0.06 -0.62 -2.36
N GLY A 94 0.35 -1.90 -2.15
CA GLY A 94 -0.64 -2.86 -1.66
C GLY A 94 -1.20 -2.49 -0.29
N VAL A 95 -0.32 -2.12 0.65
CA VAL A 95 -0.73 -1.66 1.99
C VAL A 95 -1.64 -0.44 1.91
N LEU A 96 -1.30 0.56 1.09
CA LEU A 96 -2.09 1.78 0.91
C LEU A 96 -3.47 1.49 0.27
N LEU A 97 -3.53 0.57 -0.69
CA LEU A 97 -4.81 0.12 -1.26
C LEU A 97 -5.69 -0.52 -0.17
N ALA A 98 -5.11 -1.39 0.65
CA ALA A 98 -5.82 -2.02 1.76
C ALA A 98 -6.28 -1.00 2.81
N ASP A 99 -5.46 0.02 3.12
CA ASP A 99 -5.86 1.11 4.01
C ASP A 99 -7.02 1.94 3.42
N GLY A 100 -7.05 2.15 2.10
CA GLY A 100 -8.17 2.78 1.42
C GLY A 100 -9.48 1.99 1.60
N PHE A 101 -9.43 0.70 1.38
CA PHE A 101 -10.58 -0.18 1.62
C PHE A 101 -10.99 -0.21 3.09
N PHE A 102 -10.03 -0.25 4.00
CA PHE A 102 -10.30 -0.23 5.44
C PHE A 102 -11.00 1.07 5.86
N ALA A 103 -10.55 2.22 5.35
CA ALA A 103 -11.20 3.50 5.59
C ALA A 103 -12.65 3.52 5.05
N VAL A 104 -12.88 2.94 3.87
CA VAL A 104 -14.24 2.86 3.27
C VAL A 104 -15.13 1.91 4.06
N GLU A 105 -14.64 0.74 4.48
CA GLU A 105 -15.42 -0.20 5.30
C GLU A 105 -15.73 0.35 6.69
N ALA A 106 -14.87 1.21 7.23
CA ALA A 106 -15.08 1.91 8.49
C ALA A 106 -15.81 3.27 8.32
N GLU A 107 -16.19 3.64 7.10
CA GLU A 107 -16.88 4.90 6.75
C GLU A 107 -16.11 6.16 7.17
N GLN A 108 -14.75 6.12 7.05
CA GLN A 108 -13.83 7.18 7.44
C GLN A 108 -13.50 8.10 6.26
N PHE A 109 -14.43 8.96 5.89
CA PHE A 109 -14.30 9.83 4.71
C PHE A 109 -13.05 10.73 4.75
N PHE A 110 -12.75 11.33 5.92
CA PHE A 110 -11.63 12.27 6.04
C PHE A 110 -10.25 11.65 5.82
N ASP A 111 -10.13 10.33 5.94
CA ASP A 111 -8.88 9.62 5.71
C ASP A 111 -8.68 9.22 4.24
N LEU A 112 -9.72 9.26 3.42
CA LEU A 112 -9.65 8.85 2.01
C LEU A 112 -8.79 9.79 1.16
N GLU A 113 -8.88 11.10 1.37
CA GLU A 113 -8.08 12.05 0.60
C GLU A 113 -6.57 11.91 0.89
N PRO A 114 -6.11 11.87 2.14
CA PRO A 114 -4.70 11.61 2.45
C PRO A 114 -4.19 10.27 1.89
N ILE A 115 -4.97 9.19 2.02
CA ILE A 115 -4.62 7.87 1.47
C ILE A 115 -4.51 7.93 -0.05
N GLY A 116 -5.50 8.50 -0.73
CA GLY A 116 -5.50 8.64 -2.19
C GLY A 116 -4.33 9.49 -2.70
N ARG A 117 -3.96 10.55 -1.98
CA ARG A 117 -2.80 11.38 -2.30
C ARG A 117 -1.50 10.59 -2.14
N SER A 118 -1.37 9.78 -1.09
CA SER A 118 -0.22 8.89 -0.89
C SER A 118 -0.14 7.84 -1.99
N LEU A 119 -1.27 7.18 -2.33
CA LEU A 119 -1.36 6.25 -3.46
C LEU A 119 -0.89 6.89 -4.77
N LEU A 120 -1.35 8.10 -5.08
CA LEU A 120 -0.96 8.80 -6.29
C LEU A 120 0.55 9.08 -6.33
N ASN A 121 1.13 9.53 -5.22
CA ASN A 121 2.55 9.84 -5.15
C ASN A 121 3.42 8.59 -5.35
N HIS A 122 3.06 7.48 -4.71
CA HIS A 122 3.74 6.20 -4.87
C HIS A 122 3.52 5.61 -6.27
N GLY A 123 2.29 5.66 -6.77
CA GLY A 123 1.93 5.16 -8.08
C GLY A 123 2.60 5.88 -9.25
N LYS A 124 2.88 7.19 -9.13
CA LYS A 124 3.65 7.93 -10.14
C LYS A 124 5.04 7.34 -10.36
N ILE A 125 5.71 6.94 -9.28
CA ILE A 125 7.06 6.35 -9.36
C ILE A 125 6.99 4.92 -9.87
N LEU A 126 5.93 4.19 -9.52
CA LEU A 126 5.72 2.83 -9.98
C LEU A 126 5.32 2.75 -11.46
N GLY A 127 4.74 3.84 -12.02
CA GLY A 127 4.29 3.93 -13.42
C GLY A 127 2.75 3.96 -13.58
N SER A 128 1.99 3.81 -12.48
CA SER A 128 0.51 3.75 -12.49
C SER A 128 -0.19 5.07 -12.13
N GLY A 129 0.57 6.18 -12.03
CA GLY A 129 0.05 7.46 -11.53
C GLY A 129 -1.12 8.03 -12.33
N THR A 130 -1.15 7.84 -13.65
CA THR A 130 -2.25 8.32 -14.50
C THR A 130 -3.56 7.58 -14.19
N ARG A 131 -3.51 6.26 -14.00
CA ARG A 131 -4.68 5.44 -13.65
C ARG A 131 -5.25 5.85 -12.29
N ILE A 132 -4.40 5.94 -11.28
CA ILE A 132 -4.81 6.37 -9.94
C ILE A 132 -5.43 7.78 -9.96
N SER A 133 -4.85 8.71 -10.71
CA SER A 133 -5.36 10.09 -10.81
C SER A 133 -6.77 10.14 -11.41
N SER A 134 -7.09 9.27 -12.36
CA SER A 134 -8.43 9.23 -12.96
C SER A 134 -9.51 8.79 -11.96
N HIS A 135 -9.18 7.90 -11.04
CA HIS A 135 -10.09 7.40 -10.01
C HIS A 135 -10.24 8.33 -8.81
N MET A 136 -9.20 9.07 -8.44
CA MET A 136 -9.22 9.93 -7.25
C MET A 136 -10.38 10.92 -7.21
N LYS A 137 -10.66 11.59 -8.33
CA LYS A 137 -11.76 12.56 -8.39
C LYS A 137 -13.11 11.88 -8.11
N SER A 138 -13.34 10.73 -8.78
CA SER A 138 -14.55 9.93 -8.59
C SER A 138 -14.69 9.44 -7.14
N MET A 139 -13.59 8.99 -6.52
CA MET A 139 -13.58 8.55 -5.12
C MET A 139 -13.98 9.67 -4.16
N LEU A 140 -13.42 10.87 -4.32
CA LEU A 140 -13.75 12.01 -3.46
C LEU A 140 -15.20 12.47 -3.64
N GLU A 141 -15.72 12.50 -4.88
CA GLU A 141 -17.11 12.85 -5.16
C GLU A 141 -18.08 11.85 -4.51
N LYS A 142 -17.84 10.56 -4.66
CA LYS A 142 -18.66 9.48 -4.08
C LYS A 142 -18.60 9.48 -2.54
N GLY A 143 -17.40 9.65 -1.98
CA GLY A 143 -17.20 9.71 -0.53
C GLY A 143 -17.90 10.90 0.11
N ALA A 144 -17.85 12.09 -0.52
CA ALA A 144 -18.46 13.32 -0.01
C ALA A 144 -20.01 13.21 0.14
N VAL A 145 -20.64 12.34 -0.63
CA VAL A 145 -22.09 12.10 -0.57
C VAL A 145 -22.45 10.77 0.10
N GLY A 146 -21.47 10.09 0.70
CA GLY A 146 -21.69 8.85 1.45
C GLY A 146 -22.06 7.65 0.59
N GLN A 147 -21.70 7.62 -0.69
CA GLN A 147 -21.97 6.50 -1.59
C GLN A 147 -20.93 5.39 -1.40
N TRP A 148 -20.92 4.76 -0.23
CA TRP A 148 -19.90 3.81 0.21
C TRP A 148 -19.74 2.60 -0.71
N ASP A 149 -20.83 2.02 -1.20
CA ASP A 149 -20.76 0.88 -2.12
C ASP A 149 -20.17 1.27 -3.48
N ALA A 150 -20.51 2.46 -4.00
CA ALA A 150 -19.92 2.98 -5.22
C ALA A 150 -18.44 3.35 -5.04
N LEU A 151 -18.06 3.78 -3.84
CA LEU A 151 -16.67 4.07 -3.48
C LEU A 151 -15.83 2.80 -3.40
N LYS A 152 -16.38 1.72 -2.84
CA LYS A 152 -15.74 0.39 -2.85
C LYS A 152 -15.47 -0.09 -4.28
N GLU A 153 -16.47 0.00 -5.13
CA GLU A 153 -16.30 -0.39 -6.54
C GLU A 153 -15.20 0.45 -7.21
N GLU A 154 -15.12 1.75 -6.96
CA GLU A 154 -14.06 2.60 -7.47
C GLU A 154 -12.67 2.17 -7.00
N LEU A 155 -12.55 1.76 -5.73
CA LEU A 155 -11.27 1.24 -5.20
C LEU A 155 -10.88 -0.09 -5.86
N PHE A 156 -11.85 -0.99 -6.11
CA PHE A 156 -11.59 -2.22 -6.84
C PHE A 156 -11.11 -1.95 -8.27
N GLN A 157 -11.75 -1.02 -8.96
CA GLN A 157 -11.30 -0.63 -10.29
C GLN A 157 -9.92 0.01 -10.25
N THR A 158 -9.64 0.85 -9.25
CA THR A 158 -8.30 1.44 -9.05
C THR A 158 -7.23 0.36 -8.90
N GLN A 159 -7.49 -0.63 -8.06
CA GLN A 159 -6.55 -1.74 -7.87
C GLN A 159 -6.36 -2.54 -9.16
N LYS A 160 -7.46 -2.97 -9.80
CA LYS A 160 -7.41 -3.72 -11.06
C LYS A 160 -6.63 -2.96 -12.13
N ASP A 161 -6.84 -1.66 -12.24
CA ASP A 161 -6.15 -0.81 -13.21
C ASP A 161 -4.65 -0.63 -12.87
N VAL A 162 -4.29 -0.59 -11.59
CA VAL A 162 -2.87 -0.55 -11.16
C VAL A 162 -2.18 -1.88 -11.51
N GLU A 163 -2.79 -3.00 -11.19
CA GLU A 163 -2.26 -4.33 -11.52
C GLU A 163 -2.13 -4.52 -13.04
N LYS A 164 -3.17 -4.16 -13.79
CA LYS A 164 -3.16 -4.18 -15.26
C LYS A 164 -2.04 -3.32 -15.83
N GLU A 165 -1.79 -2.13 -15.27
CA GLU A 165 -0.70 -1.27 -15.71
C GLU A 165 0.67 -1.93 -15.45
N MET A 166 0.85 -2.62 -14.32
CA MET A 166 2.09 -3.35 -14.05
C MET A 166 2.33 -4.47 -15.06
N VAL A 167 1.29 -5.20 -15.43
CA VAL A 167 1.36 -6.23 -16.49
C VAL A 167 1.73 -5.59 -17.84
N LEU A 168 1.10 -4.46 -18.20
CA LEU A 168 1.37 -3.74 -19.46
C LEU A 168 2.83 -3.29 -19.58
N ILE A 169 3.43 -2.82 -18.49
CA ILE A 169 4.86 -2.44 -18.46
C ILE A 169 5.78 -3.64 -18.22
N ARG A 170 5.24 -4.86 -18.24
CA ARG A 170 5.96 -6.12 -18.00
C ARG A 170 6.64 -6.22 -16.63
N ASP A 171 6.01 -5.64 -15.62
CA ASP A 171 6.46 -5.71 -14.21
C ASP A 171 5.47 -6.56 -13.39
N VAL A 172 5.37 -7.83 -13.75
CA VAL A 172 4.49 -8.81 -13.08
C VAL A 172 4.90 -8.98 -11.61
N ASP A 173 6.19 -8.91 -11.33
CA ASP A 173 6.71 -9.00 -9.96
C ASP A 173 6.17 -7.87 -9.08
N ALA A 174 6.05 -6.64 -9.62
CA ALA A 174 5.43 -5.54 -8.89
C ALA A 174 3.94 -5.80 -8.63
N ALA A 175 3.19 -6.36 -9.59
CA ALA A 175 1.79 -6.73 -9.38
C ALA A 175 1.64 -7.76 -8.25
N ASN A 176 2.47 -8.80 -8.25
CA ASN A 176 2.50 -9.82 -7.21
C ASN A 176 2.83 -9.25 -5.82
N LEU A 177 3.78 -8.33 -5.75
CA LEU A 177 4.16 -7.65 -4.51
C LEU A 177 3.09 -6.68 -4.00
N ILE A 178 2.34 -6.02 -4.90
CA ILE A 178 1.17 -5.20 -4.54
C ILE A 178 0.10 -6.09 -3.89
N SER A 179 -0.24 -7.21 -4.52
CA SER A 179 -1.21 -8.17 -3.99
C SER A 179 -0.79 -8.70 -2.62
N LEU A 180 0.49 -9.06 -2.45
CA LEU A 180 1.03 -9.53 -1.17
C LEU A 180 0.94 -8.45 -0.08
N GLY A 181 1.34 -7.21 -0.38
CA GLY A 181 1.25 -6.10 0.57
C GLY A 181 -0.18 -5.83 1.03
N GLY A 182 -1.13 -5.86 0.10
CA GLY A 182 -2.56 -5.70 0.37
C GLY A 182 -3.13 -6.82 1.24
N TRP A 183 -2.79 -8.06 0.93
CA TRP A 183 -3.21 -9.21 1.71
C TRP A 183 -2.63 -9.19 3.14
N LEU A 184 -1.34 -8.92 3.29
CA LEU A 184 -0.72 -8.81 4.62
C LEU A 184 -1.43 -7.74 5.48
N ARG A 185 -1.73 -6.60 4.89
CA ARG A 185 -2.44 -5.54 5.62
C ARG A 185 -3.86 -5.95 6.01
N ALA A 186 -4.58 -6.61 5.12
CA ALA A 186 -5.92 -7.12 5.39
C ALA A 186 -5.90 -8.21 6.48
N LEU A 187 -4.87 -9.07 6.50
CA LEU A 187 -4.69 -10.07 7.53
C LEU A 187 -4.40 -9.45 8.91
N GLU A 188 -3.60 -8.36 8.98
CA GLU A 188 -3.39 -7.60 10.21
C GLU A 188 -4.71 -7.04 10.76
N ILE A 189 -5.51 -6.40 9.89
CA ILE A 189 -6.82 -5.85 10.26
C ILE A 189 -7.76 -6.96 10.74
N GLY A 190 -7.79 -8.06 9.99
CA GLY A 190 -8.64 -9.22 10.30
C GLY A 190 -8.28 -9.88 11.62
N SER A 191 -7.00 -10.11 11.87
CA SER A 191 -6.52 -10.71 13.12
C SER A 191 -6.93 -9.86 14.33
N LYS A 192 -6.78 -8.53 14.25
CA LYS A 192 -7.19 -7.65 15.33
C LYS A 192 -8.71 -7.63 15.52
N ALA A 193 -9.46 -7.58 14.42
CA ALA A 193 -10.94 -7.59 14.47
C ALA A 193 -11.52 -8.90 15.04
N ALA A 194 -10.78 -10.01 14.89
CA ALA A 194 -11.18 -11.30 15.47
C ALA A 194 -10.92 -11.40 16.99
N LEU A 195 -10.10 -10.50 17.55
CA LEU A 195 -9.71 -10.47 18.96
C LEU A 195 -10.52 -9.47 19.83
N VAL A 196 -11.41 -8.68 19.23
CA VAL A 196 -12.09 -7.60 19.99
C VAL A 196 -13.62 -7.76 19.95
N PRO A 197 -14.19 -8.63 20.82
CA PRO A 197 -13.56 -9.74 21.56
C PRO A 197 -13.26 -10.92 20.64
N TYR A 198 -12.49 -11.91 21.12
CA TYR A 198 -12.23 -13.11 20.35
C TYR A 198 -13.54 -13.78 19.91
N ASP A 199 -13.62 -14.04 18.61
CA ASP A 199 -14.76 -14.66 17.95
C ASP A 199 -14.28 -15.80 17.02
N PRO A 200 -14.61 -17.09 17.35
CA PRO A 200 -14.21 -18.22 16.52
C PRO A 200 -14.71 -18.14 15.08
N ALA A 201 -15.90 -17.55 14.83
CA ALA A 201 -16.42 -17.38 13.47
C ALA A 201 -15.58 -16.39 12.66
N LYS A 202 -15.04 -15.37 13.32
CA LYS A 202 -14.10 -14.42 12.71
C LYS A 202 -12.73 -15.06 12.51
N ALA A 203 -12.22 -15.84 13.49
CA ALA A 203 -10.97 -16.57 13.39
C ALA A 203 -10.96 -17.57 12.22
N ALA A 204 -12.10 -18.21 11.94
CA ALA A 204 -12.26 -19.10 10.80
C ALA A 204 -12.05 -18.41 9.44
N LEU A 205 -12.29 -17.11 9.34
CA LEU A 205 -12.02 -16.34 8.11
C LEU A 205 -10.54 -16.08 7.86
N LEU A 206 -9.70 -16.21 8.90
CA LEU A 206 -8.25 -16.03 8.83
C LEU A 206 -7.52 -17.32 8.48
N THR A 207 -8.15 -18.48 8.71
CA THR A 207 -7.58 -19.81 8.47
C THR A 207 -7.66 -20.14 6.98
N LYS A 208 -6.65 -19.68 6.23
CA LYS A 208 -6.57 -19.78 4.77
C LYS A 208 -5.18 -20.28 4.35
N PRO A 209 -4.83 -21.56 4.63
CA PRO A 209 -3.51 -22.09 4.32
C PRO A 209 -3.17 -21.96 2.83
N GLU A 210 -4.14 -22.15 1.95
CA GLU A 210 -4.00 -22.05 0.50
C GLU A 210 -3.50 -20.66 0.03
N ILE A 211 -3.89 -19.60 0.73
CA ILE A 211 -3.43 -18.23 0.40
C ILE A 211 -1.99 -18.01 0.84
N VAL A 212 -1.64 -18.52 2.03
CA VAL A 212 -0.26 -18.43 2.53
C VAL A 212 0.68 -19.21 1.61
N GLU A 213 0.29 -20.44 1.22
CA GLU A 213 1.03 -21.26 0.28
C GLU A 213 1.22 -20.57 -1.07
N TYR A 214 0.14 -19.99 -1.61
CA TYR A 214 0.21 -19.21 -2.85
C TYR A 214 1.30 -18.14 -2.78
N PHE A 215 1.33 -17.32 -1.73
CA PHE A 215 2.33 -16.26 -1.60
C PHE A 215 3.74 -16.79 -1.37
N VAL A 216 3.90 -17.91 -0.65
CA VAL A 216 5.22 -18.55 -0.51
C VAL A 216 5.76 -18.98 -1.87
N LEU A 217 4.95 -19.67 -2.68
CA LEU A 217 5.31 -20.13 -4.02
C LEU A 217 5.55 -18.94 -4.96
N ASN A 218 4.71 -17.93 -4.90
CA ASN A 218 4.85 -16.73 -5.73
C ASN A 218 6.18 -16.01 -5.48
N LEU A 219 6.62 -15.88 -4.22
CA LEU A 219 7.92 -15.30 -3.89
C LEU A 219 9.10 -16.10 -4.47
N GLU A 220 8.93 -17.38 -4.74
CA GLU A 220 9.97 -18.24 -5.35
C GLU A 220 10.05 -18.03 -6.88
N THR A 221 9.01 -17.48 -7.51
CA THR A 221 8.98 -17.21 -8.95
C THR A 221 9.47 -15.81 -9.33
N LEU A 222 9.65 -14.90 -8.36
CA LEU A 222 10.13 -13.54 -8.60
C LEU A 222 11.51 -13.53 -9.24
N GLU A 223 11.85 -12.43 -9.92
CA GLU A 223 13.19 -12.22 -10.46
C GLU A 223 14.28 -12.48 -9.39
N PRO A 224 15.39 -13.16 -9.72
CA PRO A 224 16.42 -13.54 -8.74
C PRO A 224 17.00 -12.38 -7.92
N ARG A 225 16.99 -11.16 -8.47
CA ARG A 225 17.42 -9.95 -7.77
C ARG A 225 16.42 -9.58 -6.65
N ILE A 226 15.13 -9.72 -6.91
CA ILE A 226 14.06 -9.45 -5.93
C ILE A 226 14.07 -10.53 -4.86
N GLN A 227 14.23 -11.81 -5.21
CA GLN A 227 14.36 -12.89 -4.24
C GLN A 227 15.50 -12.68 -3.24
N LYS A 228 16.61 -12.04 -3.68
CA LYS A 228 17.78 -11.71 -2.84
C LYS A 228 17.57 -10.45 -1.98
N ASN A 229 16.47 -9.73 -2.16
CA ASN A 229 16.14 -8.58 -1.33
C ASN A 229 15.91 -9.02 0.11
N GLN A 230 16.55 -8.34 1.07
CA GLN A 230 16.47 -8.72 2.49
C GLN A 230 15.04 -8.67 3.05
N LEU A 231 14.22 -7.70 2.59
CA LEU A 231 12.82 -7.59 3.01
C LEU A 231 12.01 -8.79 2.49
N VAL A 232 12.19 -9.16 1.22
CA VAL A 232 11.53 -10.33 0.62
C VAL A 232 11.91 -11.62 1.34
N GLY A 233 13.20 -11.79 1.66
CA GLY A 233 13.68 -12.93 2.43
C GLY A 233 13.03 -13.04 3.83
N ARG A 234 12.88 -11.91 4.53
CA ARG A 234 12.17 -11.86 5.82
C ARG A 234 10.69 -12.17 5.68
N ILE A 235 10.03 -11.60 4.67
CA ILE A 235 8.63 -11.88 4.39
C ILE A 235 8.43 -13.37 4.13
N ARG A 236 9.27 -13.97 3.27
CA ARG A 236 9.19 -15.41 2.97
C ARG A 236 9.36 -16.28 4.23
N THR A 237 10.33 -15.96 5.06
CA THR A 237 10.54 -16.69 6.33
C THR A 237 9.31 -16.60 7.23
N LYS A 238 8.74 -15.43 7.36
CA LYS A 238 7.57 -15.19 8.21
C LYS A 238 6.31 -15.87 7.64
N LEU A 239 6.13 -15.89 6.31
CA LEU A 239 5.03 -16.63 5.67
C LEU A 239 5.14 -18.14 5.94
N LEU A 240 6.34 -18.73 5.92
CA LEU A 240 6.56 -20.13 6.26
C LEU A 240 6.26 -20.42 7.75
N GLU A 241 6.46 -19.44 8.64
CA GLU A 241 6.03 -19.55 10.04
C GLU A 241 4.50 -19.48 10.15
N MET A 242 3.86 -18.53 9.46
CA MET A 242 2.39 -18.39 9.42
C MET A 242 1.73 -19.65 8.85
N GLN A 243 2.30 -20.24 7.79
CA GLN A 243 1.77 -21.46 7.18
C GLN A 243 1.60 -22.57 8.22
N LYS A 244 2.58 -22.76 9.12
CA LYS A 244 2.49 -23.74 10.19
C LYS A 244 1.38 -23.45 11.21
N THR A 245 1.06 -22.17 11.39
CA THR A 245 -0.01 -21.74 12.31
C THR A 245 -1.40 -21.94 11.71
N VAL A 246 -1.54 -21.72 10.39
CA VAL A 246 -2.85 -21.82 9.71
C VAL A 246 -3.13 -23.18 9.11
N ASP A 247 -2.14 -24.07 9.02
CA ASP A 247 -2.28 -25.44 8.51
C ASP A 247 -2.87 -26.35 9.62
N LEU A 248 -4.16 -26.16 9.83
CA LEU A 248 -4.92 -26.88 10.86
C LEU A 248 -5.66 -28.08 10.25
N PRO A 249 -5.89 -29.14 11.01
CA PRO A 249 -6.78 -30.23 10.61
C PRO A 249 -8.17 -29.72 10.22
N GLU A 250 -8.83 -30.44 9.30
CA GLU A 250 -10.16 -30.07 8.81
C GLU A 250 -11.16 -29.85 9.97
N GLY A 251 -11.83 -28.71 9.95
CA GLY A 251 -12.81 -28.32 10.96
C GLY A 251 -12.24 -27.69 12.23
N GLN A 252 -10.92 -27.57 12.35
CA GLN A 252 -10.30 -26.79 13.42
C GLN A 252 -10.23 -25.31 13.05
N ILE A 253 -10.28 -24.47 14.08
CA ILE A 253 -10.24 -23.00 13.97
C ILE A 253 -9.09 -22.52 14.86
N LEU A 254 -8.42 -21.45 14.43
CA LEU A 254 -7.36 -20.81 15.23
C LEU A 254 -7.89 -20.43 16.62
N SER A 255 -7.17 -20.83 17.66
CA SER A 255 -7.41 -20.37 19.02
C SER A 255 -7.11 -18.87 19.17
N GLU A 256 -7.52 -18.27 20.29
CA GLU A 256 -7.22 -16.88 20.59
C GLU A 256 -5.71 -16.61 20.55
N GLU A 257 -4.92 -17.48 21.16
CA GLU A 257 -3.46 -17.39 21.22
C GLU A 257 -2.83 -17.48 19.82
N GLU A 258 -3.33 -18.36 18.95
CA GLU A 258 -2.85 -18.49 17.58
C GLU A 258 -3.21 -17.27 16.74
N VAL A 259 -4.40 -16.69 16.93
CA VAL A 259 -4.78 -15.42 16.27
C VAL A 259 -3.89 -14.27 16.75
N VAL A 260 -3.55 -14.20 18.04
CA VAL A 260 -2.61 -13.21 18.59
C VAL A 260 -1.25 -13.38 17.94
N GLN A 261 -0.72 -14.60 17.87
CA GLN A 261 0.58 -14.89 17.24
C GLN A 261 0.60 -14.50 15.76
N LEU A 262 -0.46 -14.87 15.02
CA LEU A 262 -0.62 -14.52 13.61
C LEU A 262 -0.64 -12.99 13.45
N GLY A 263 -1.41 -12.29 14.27
CA GLY A 263 -1.48 -10.82 14.26
C GLY A 263 -0.14 -10.15 14.52
N MET A 264 0.64 -10.66 15.49
CA MET A 264 1.98 -10.13 15.79
C MET A 264 2.96 -10.35 14.63
N MET A 265 2.96 -11.54 14.00
CA MET A 265 3.81 -11.82 12.83
C MET A 265 3.52 -10.89 11.67
N VAL A 266 2.24 -10.63 11.41
CA VAL A 266 1.81 -9.74 10.33
C VAL A 266 2.11 -8.28 10.65
N GLU A 267 1.86 -7.82 11.87
CA GLU A 267 2.16 -6.45 12.32
C GLU A 267 3.65 -6.14 12.14
N GLU A 268 4.54 -7.07 12.54
CA GLU A 268 5.98 -6.94 12.33
C GLU A 268 6.34 -6.77 10.85
N LEU A 269 5.71 -7.54 9.94
CA LEU A 269 5.96 -7.41 8.51
C LEU A 269 5.48 -6.07 7.95
N ILE A 270 4.30 -5.62 8.34
CA ILE A 270 3.77 -4.33 7.89
C ILE A 270 4.64 -3.18 8.39
N ASP A 271 5.15 -3.24 9.63
CA ASP A 271 6.09 -2.26 10.16
C ASP A 271 7.38 -2.19 9.32
N GLN A 272 7.93 -3.35 8.94
CA GLN A 272 9.12 -3.40 8.08
C GLN A 272 8.84 -2.88 6.67
N ILE A 273 7.68 -3.18 6.10
CA ILE A 273 7.26 -2.71 4.78
C ILE A 273 7.07 -1.19 4.79
N THR A 274 6.34 -0.66 5.75
CA THR A 274 6.00 0.78 5.80
C THR A 274 7.14 1.62 6.37
N GLY A 275 8.02 1.04 7.17
CA GLY A 275 9.05 1.74 7.93
C GLY A 275 8.47 2.54 9.11
N SER A 276 7.22 2.27 9.47
CA SER A 276 6.53 2.88 10.59
C SER A 276 6.54 1.86 11.72
N GLU A 277 7.42 2.04 12.71
CA GLU A 277 7.23 1.34 13.97
C GLU A 277 5.95 1.89 14.59
N ARG A 278 4.94 1.06 14.68
CA ARG A 278 3.86 1.32 15.62
C ARG A 278 4.56 1.41 16.97
N LEU A 279 4.57 2.60 17.55
CA LEU A 279 4.94 2.73 18.95
C LEU A 279 4.01 1.76 19.68
N LEU A 280 4.53 0.56 19.95
CA LEU A 280 3.93 -0.31 20.91
C LEU A 280 3.73 0.60 22.11
N LYS A 281 2.49 0.96 22.42
CA LYS A 281 2.12 1.39 23.75
C LYS A 281 2.38 0.15 24.60
N THR A 282 3.68 -0.08 24.87
CA THR A 282 4.08 -0.86 26.01
C THR A 282 3.31 -0.18 27.12
N THR A 283 2.29 -0.85 27.60
CA THR A 283 1.76 -0.61 28.91
C THR A 283 2.95 -0.89 29.81
N GLN A 284 3.85 0.10 29.90
CA GLN A 284 4.77 0.15 30.99
C GLN A 284 3.86 0.32 32.19
N ASN A 285 3.58 -0.81 32.79
CA ASN A 285 3.17 -0.90 34.17
C ASN A 285 4.34 -0.35 34.98
N THR A 286 4.58 0.95 34.81
CA THR A 286 5.40 1.74 35.72
C THR A 286 4.53 1.93 36.93
N ASN A 287 4.79 1.06 37.92
CA ASN A 287 4.65 1.43 39.31
C ASN A 287 5.58 2.64 39.60
N GLU A 288 5.34 3.76 38.97
CA GLU A 288 5.80 5.04 39.42
C GLU A 288 4.80 5.53 40.48
N PRO A 289 5.25 5.75 41.71
CA PRO A 289 4.40 6.32 42.72
C PRO A 289 3.90 7.68 42.19
N SER A 290 2.60 7.87 42.20
CA SER A 290 1.95 9.14 41.87
C SER A 290 2.70 10.31 42.46
N PRO A 291 2.97 11.36 41.66
CA PRO A 291 3.60 12.57 42.22
C PRO A 291 2.69 13.11 43.32
N THR A 292 3.21 13.12 44.53
CA THR A 292 2.58 13.68 45.71
C THR A 292 2.12 15.10 45.39
N LYS A 293 0.84 15.32 45.46
CA LYS A 293 0.19 16.64 45.33
C LYS A 293 0.90 17.62 46.25
N PRO A 294 1.45 18.76 45.79
CA PRO A 294 2.08 19.74 46.63
C PRO A 294 1.05 20.29 47.63
N ALA A 295 1.44 20.34 48.89
CA ALA A 295 0.64 20.87 49.98
C ALA A 295 0.20 22.32 49.68
N PRO A 296 -1.00 22.74 50.08
CA PRO A 296 -1.49 24.08 49.85
C PRO A 296 -0.62 25.10 50.56
N VAL A 297 -0.03 26.02 49.78
CA VAL A 297 0.70 27.18 50.30
C VAL A 297 -0.31 28.07 51.02
N LYS A 298 -0.10 28.25 52.35
CA LYS A 298 -0.85 29.22 53.17
C LYS A 298 -0.65 30.63 52.60
N ALA A 299 -1.74 31.30 52.28
CA ALA A 299 -1.77 32.71 51.90
C ALA A 299 -1.23 33.59 53.08
N PRO A 300 -0.43 34.61 52.79
CA PRO A 300 0.02 35.55 53.83
C PRO A 300 -1.17 36.38 54.32
N THR A 301 -1.31 36.44 55.63
CA THR A 301 -2.27 37.26 56.39
C THR A 301 -2.01 38.74 56.10
N ALA A 302 -2.96 39.42 55.48
CA ALA A 302 -2.92 40.87 55.30
C ALA A 302 -3.15 41.54 56.67
N THR A 303 -2.10 42.17 57.20
CA THR A 303 -2.18 43.08 58.35
C THR A 303 -2.70 44.42 57.88
N GLY A 304 -3.80 44.83 58.44
CA GLY A 304 -4.46 46.08 58.13
C GLY A 304 -3.58 47.31 58.46
N GLY A 305 -3.55 48.24 57.55
CA GLY A 305 -3.09 49.60 57.73
C GLY A 305 -4.14 50.54 57.23
N VAL A 306 -4.95 51.07 58.10
CA VAL A 306 -5.85 52.21 57.87
C VAL A 306 -5.00 53.45 57.69
N ILE A 307 -5.08 54.12 56.58
CA ILE A 307 -4.70 55.51 56.41
C ILE A 307 -5.83 56.26 55.74
N SER A 308 -6.43 57.12 56.56
CA SER A 308 -7.31 58.24 56.19
C SER A 308 -6.53 59.28 55.45
N GLY A 309 -7.10 59.86 54.39
CA GLY A 309 -6.53 60.99 53.65
C GLY A 309 -7.52 61.56 52.64
N GLU A 310 -8.23 62.50 53.06
CA GLU A 310 -8.91 63.67 52.52
C GLU A 310 -8.83 63.90 51.00
N VAL A 311 -10.02 64.22 50.47
CA VAL A 311 -10.28 64.91 49.22
C VAL A 311 -10.12 66.41 49.42
N PRO A 312 -9.62 67.17 48.46
CA PRO A 312 -10.19 68.48 48.11
C PRO A 312 -10.50 68.61 46.64
N GLN A 313 -11.66 69.11 46.44
CA GLN A 313 -12.26 69.92 45.34
C GLN A 313 -11.94 69.55 43.90
#